data_d1225feddbe2b7dbb5d269dda212f846
#
_entry.id   d1225feddbe2b7dbb5d269dda212f846
#
_cell.length_a   1.000
_cell.length_b   1.000
_cell.length_c   1.000
_cell.angle_alpha   90.00
_cell.angle_beta   90.00
_cell.angle_gamma   90.00
#
_symmetry.space_group_name_H-M   'P 1'
#
loop_
_entity.id
_entity.type
_entity.pdbx_description
1 polymer ?
#
loop_
_entity_poly.entity_id
_entity_poly.type
_entity_poly.pdbx_seq_one_letter_code
_entity_poly.pdbx_strand_id
1 'polypeptide(L)'
;FHSLVSSETSSKMVKNEKDMLQVGYGSMLLESLLAVLVIVIVGSLPNLKQTGVLDTALANMALADTATPFTKFSAGVTGLVAQLGLPQSWGLCIMTMFVSALALTSLDAVARISRMSFQEFFEVEEGETPSQLVSVLTNKYVSTLISLFFGYLLSLGGYVNIWPLFGSANQLLAAMVLISLAVFLKVTGRKGFMLYVPMVLMFVVTMTALVQAIYGICMKLFVTGG
;
A
#
# COMPACT_ATOMS: atom_id res chain seq x y z
N PHE A 1 -3.93 -4.50 0.96
CA PHE A 1 -2.63 -4.53 1.64
C PHE A 1 -2.78 -4.53 3.17
N HIS A 2 -3.50 -3.57 3.75
CA HIS A 2 -3.67 -3.43 5.21
C HIS A 2 -4.33 -4.66 5.86
N SER A 3 -5.23 -5.35 5.16
CA SER A 3 -5.85 -6.57 5.69
C SER A 3 -4.84 -7.70 5.86
N LEU A 4 -3.89 -7.86 4.95
CA LEU A 4 -2.79 -8.84 5.08
C LEU A 4 -1.85 -8.47 6.22
N VAL A 5 -1.42 -7.20 6.30
CA VAL A 5 -0.56 -6.73 7.40
C VAL A 5 -1.23 -6.92 8.75
N SER A 6 -2.54 -6.62 8.84
CA SER A 6 -3.28 -6.75 10.09
C SER A 6 -3.46 -8.21 10.52
N SER A 7 -3.79 -9.11 9.61
CA SER A 7 -4.04 -10.52 9.93
C SER A 7 -2.75 -11.30 10.24
N GLU A 8 -1.68 -11.06 9.49
CA GLU A 8 -0.47 -11.88 9.61
C GLU A 8 0.56 -11.31 10.59
N THR A 9 0.62 -10.00 10.73
CA THR A 9 1.65 -9.35 11.56
C THR A 9 1.06 -8.64 12.77
N SER A 10 0.18 -7.64 12.57
CA SER A 10 -0.28 -6.77 13.64
C SER A 10 -1.14 -7.52 14.67
N SER A 11 -2.02 -8.43 14.23
CA SER A 11 -2.87 -9.22 15.13
C SER A 11 -2.06 -10.11 16.09
N LYS A 12 -0.91 -10.61 15.63
CA LYS A 12 0.00 -11.45 16.43
C LYS A 12 0.86 -10.64 17.41
N MET A 13 0.95 -9.32 17.22
CA MET A 13 1.74 -8.42 18.07
C MET A 13 0.91 -7.75 19.18
N VAL A 14 -0.42 -7.72 19.05
CA VAL A 14 -1.32 -7.12 20.04
C VAL A 14 -1.42 -8.05 21.25
N LYS A 15 -1.08 -7.55 22.45
CA LYS A 15 -1.07 -8.34 23.70
C LYS A 15 -2.45 -8.53 24.29
N ASN A 16 -3.32 -7.53 24.20
CA ASN A 16 -4.64 -7.51 24.83
C ASN A 16 -5.71 -7.21 23.78
N GLU A 17 -6.85 -7.88 23.88
CA GLU A 17 -8.01 -7.61 23.00
C GLU A 17 -8.53 -6.17 23.12
N LYS A 18 -8.38 -5.53 24.30
CA LYS A 18 -8.77 -4.13 24.51
C LYS A 18 -8.00 -3.14 23.64
N ASP A 19 -6.76 -3.46 23.30
CA ASP A 19 -5.89 -2.61 22.51
C ASP A 19 -6.21 -2.70 20.99
N MET A 20 -6.98 -3.72 20.58
CA MET A 20 -7.34 -3.93 19.17
C MET A 20 -8.10 -2.75 18.57
N LEU A 21 -8.97 -2.11 19.34
CA LEU A 21 -9.72 -0.95 18.88
C LEU A 21 -8.80 0.25 18.59
N GLN A 22 -7.84 0.50 19.49
CA GLN A 22 -6.89 1.60 19.34
C GLN A 22 -5.89 1.33 18.22
N VAL A 23 -5.34 0.11 18.14
CA VAL A 23 -4.36 -0.29 17.12
C VAL A 23 -4.99 -0.38 15.73
N GLY A 24 -6.17 -0.97 15.60
CA GLY A 24 -6.85 -1.12 14.32
C GLY A 24 -7.56 0.16 13.89
N TYR A 25 -8.66 0.51 14.58
CA TYR A 25 -9.51 1.62 14.21
C TYR A 25 -8.86 3.00 14.46
N GLY A 26 -8.17 3.16 15.58
CA GLY A 26 -7.45 4.39 15.91
C GLY A 26 -6.37 4.74 14.88
N SER A 27 -5.61 3.75 14.43
CA SER A 27 -4.60 3.94 13.39
C SER A 27 -5.23 4.33 12.05
N MET A 28 -6.36 3.73 11.67
CA MET A 28 -7.11 4.11 10.47
C MET A 28 -7.60 5.56 10.49
N LEU A 29 -8.04 6.05 11.65
CA LEU A 29 -8.46 7.46 11.80
C LEU A 29 -7.27 8.41 11.60
N LEU A 30 -6.11 8.10 12.17
CA LEU A 30 -4.88 8.88 11.97
C LEU A 30 -4.42 8.85 10.51
N GLU A 31 -4.49 7.70 9.86
CA GLU A 31 -4.18 7.58 8.44
C GLU A 31 -5.12 8.40 7.56
N SER A 32 -6.42 8.37 7.86
CA SER A 32 -7.43 9.17 7.15
C SER A 32 -7.17 10.68 7.32
N LEU A 33 -6.81 11.12 8.53
CA LEU A 33 -6.41 12.50 8.79
C LEU A 33 -5.17 12.88 7.98
N LEU A 34 -4.15 12.02 7.95
CA LEU A 34 -2.95 12.23 7.15
C LEU A 34 -3.29 12.33 5.66
N ALA A 35 -4.19 11.49 5.14
CA ALA A 35 -4.61 11.54 3.75
C ALA A 35 -5.25 12.88 3.39
N VAL A 36 -6.12 13.43 4.26
CA VAL A 36 -6.71 14.78 4.07
C VAL A 36 -5.61 15.84 4.07
N LEU A 37 -4.68 15.80 5.01
CA LEU A 37 -3.54 16.72 5.06
C LEU A 37 -2.69 16.67 3.79
N VAL A 38 -2.42 15.47 3.26
CA VAL A 38 -1.67 15.29 1.99
C VAL A 38 -2.39 15.98 0.83
N ILE A 39 -3.71 15.83 0.72
CA ILE A 39 -4.51 16.48 -0.34
C ILE A 39 -4.41 18.01 -0.22
N VAL A 40 -4.56 18.56 0.98
CA VAL A 40 -4.46 20.00 1.23
C VAL A 40 -3.05 20.52 0.90
N ILE A 41 -2.03 19.82 1.36
CA ILE A 41 -0.62 20.18 1.13
C ILE A 41 -0.27 20.19 -0.35
N VAL A 42 -0.61 19.13 -1.08
CA VAL A 42 -0.34 19.03 -2.51
C VAL A 42 -1.17 20.04 -3.30
N GLY A 43 -2.42 20.26 -2.90
CA GLY A 43 -3.29 21.30 -3.49
C GLY A 43 -2.78 22.74 -3.28
N SER A 44 -2.00 22.99 -2.23
CA SER A 44 -1.40 24.30 -1.96
C SER A 44 -0.17 24.64 -2.82
N LEU A 45 0.46 23.67 -3.48
CA LEU A 45 1.69 23.86 -4.27
C LEU A 45 1.63 25.01 -5.30
N PRO A 46 0.57 25.15 -6.11
CA PRO A 46 0.47 26.26 -7.07
C PRO A 46 0.49 27.61 -6.36
N ASN A 47 -0.19 27.74 -5.24
CA ASN A 47 -0.23 28.95 -4.44
C ASN A 47 1.13 29.27 -3.81
N LEU A 48 1.81 28.25 -3.23
CA LEU A 48 3.14 28.41 -2.65
C LEU A 48 4.18 28.86 -3.68
N LYS A 49 4.03 28.46 -4.94
CA LYS A 49 4.83 28.95 -6.06
C LYS A 49 4.51 30.42 -6.38
N GLN A 50 3.23 30.76 -6.49
CA GLN A 50 2.79 32.13 -6.83
C GLN A 50 3.19 33.15 -5.75
N THR A 51 3.12 32.79 -4.49
CA THR A 51 3.51 33.65 -3.38
C THR A 51 5.04 33.76 -3.19
N GLY A 52 5.83 32.99 -3.95
CA GLY A 52 7.29 33.00 -3.86
C GLY A 52 7.85 32.42 -2.56
N VAL A 53 7.01 31.78 -1.76
CA VAL A 53 7.41 31.14 -0.49
C VAL A 53 8.27 29.92 -0.75
N LEU A 54 7.93 29.17 -1.80
CA LEU A 54 8.69 28.01 -2.24
C LEU A 54 9.72 28.40 -3.30
N ASP A 55 10.95 27.91 -3.17
CA ASP A 55 11.99 28.12 -4.18
C ASP A 55 11.48 27.71 -5.58
N THR A 56 11.75 28.56 -6.57
CA THR A 56 11.28 28.38 -7.95
C THR A 56 11.75 27.06 -8.55
N ALA A 57 12.97 26.62 -8.26
CA ALA A 57 13.51 25.36 -8.74
C ALA A 57 12.74 24.16 -8.15
N LEU A 58 12.52 24.18 -6.84
CA LEU A 58 11.76 23.13 -6.13
C LEU A 58 10.28 23.11 -6.56
N ALA A 59 9.67 24.30 -6.72
CA ALA A 59 8.29 24.43 -7.19
C ALA A 59 8.11 23.87 -8.60
N ASN A 60 9.03 24.18 -9.53
CA ASN A 60 8.99 23.66 -10.89
C ASN A 60 9.19 22.14 -10.94
N MET A 61 10.12 21.61 -10.12
CA MET A 61 10.33 20.18 -10.01
C MET A 61 9.10 19.46 -9.44
N ALA A 62 8.43 20.03 -8.46
CA ALA A 62 7.24 19.42 -7.83
C ALA A 62 5.99 19.51 -8.73
N LEU A 63 5.86 20.54 -9.55
CA LEU A 63 4.73 20.75 -10.46
C LEU A 63 4.93 20.09 -11.84
N ALA A 64 6.12 19.53 -12.13
CA ALA A 64 6.36 18.79 -13.35
C ALA A 64 5.45 17.55 -13.45
N ASP A 65 5.04 17.19 -14.66
CA ASP A 65 4.21 16.00 -14.91
C ASP A 65 4.93 14.71 -14.53
N THR A 66 6.25 14.71 -14.58
CA THR A 66 7.12 13.60 -14.16
C THR A 66 7.37 13.53 -12.65
N ALA A 67 6.89 14.52 -11.89
CA ALA A 67 7.12 14.57 -10.44
C ALA A 67 6.42 13.42 -9.71
N THR A 68 7.20 12.74 -8.87
CA THR A 68 6.66 11.66 -8.04
C THR A 68 5.72 12.22 -6.95
N PRO A 69 4.75 11.44 -6.47
CA PRO A 69 3.90 11.84 -5.34
C PRO A 69 4.70 12.30 -4.11
N PHE A 70 5.83 11.65 -3.83
CA PHE A 70 6.73 12.03 -2.74
C PHE A 70 7.37 13.39 -2.94
N THR A 71 7.81 13.71 -4.17
CA THR A 71 8.37 15.02 -4.50
C THR A 71 7.34 16.13 -4.29
N LYS A 72 6.10 15.91 -4.75
CA LYS A 72 4.99 16.85 -4.57
C LYS A 72 4.69 17.10 -3.09
N PHE A 73 4.58 16.04 -2.32
CA PHE A 73 4.29 16.13 -0.90
C PHE A 73 5.42 16.81 -0.12
N SER A 74 6.68 16.40 -0.37
CA SER A 74 7.85 16.98 0.30
C SER A 74 8.01 18.47 -0.01
N ALA A 75 7.78 18.89 -1.25
CA ALA A 75 7.82 20.30 -1.63
C ALA A 75 6.69 21.09 -0.96
N GLY A 76 5.49 20.55 -0.89
CA GLY A 76 4.36 21.21 -0.22
C GLY A 76 4.61 21.43 1.27
N VAL A 77 5.07 20.39 1.97
CA VAL A 77 5.44 20.52 3.41
C VAL A 77 6.58 21.52 3.59
N THR A 78 7.60 21.48 2.73
CA THR A 78 8.71 22.45 2.77
C THR A 78 8.23 23.88 2.60
N GLY A 79 7.29 24.13 1.70
CA GLY A 79 6.68 25.45 1.53
C GLY A 79 5.92 25.91 2.77
N LEU A 80 5.16 25.03 3.41
CA LEU A 80 4.46 25.36 4.66
C LEU A 80 5.44 25.64 5.81
N VAL A 81 6.51 24.88 5.93
CA VAL A 81 7.57 25.10 6.91
C VAL A 81 8.25 26.46 6.67
N ALA A 82 8.47 26.84 5.40
CA ALA A 82 9.03 28.14 5.05
C ALA A 82 8.09 29.30 5.43
N GLN A 83 6.75 29.13 5.34
CA GLN A 83 5.80 30.12 5.84
C GLN A 83 5.89 30.35 7.35
N LEU A 84 6.33 29.36 8.10
CA LEU A 84 6.61 29.49 9.54
C LEU A 84 7.95 30.19 9.84
N GLY A 85 8.66 30.64 8.82
CA GLY A 85 9.94 31.32 8.95
C GLY A 85 11.16 30.39 9.11
N LEU A 86 10.98 29.09 8.90
CA LEU A 86 12.07 28.11 8.96
C LEU A 86 12.75 27.93 7.59
N PRO A 87 14.05 27.63 7.56
CA PRO A 87 14.76 27.38 6.30
C PRO A 87 14.16 26.18 5.52
N GLN A 88 14.03 26.32 4.22
CA GLN A 88 13.49 25.25 3.35
C GLN A 88 14.35 23.97 3.40
N SER A 89 15.66 24.09 3.59
CA SER A 89 16.56 22.95 3.76
C SER A 89 16.16 22.04 4.93
N TRP A 90 15.64 22.60 6.01
CA TRP A 90 15.14 21.83 7.15
C TRP A 90 13.88 21.05 6.77
N GLY A 91 12.94 21.67 6.07
CA GLY A 91 11.74 21.01 5.58
C GLY A 91 12.07 19.80 4.69
N LEU A 92 12.97 19.99 3.72
CA LEU A 92 13.42 18.90 2.84
C LEU A 92 14.13 17.78 3.59
N CYS A 93 15.03 18.13 4.52
CA CYS A 93 15.76 17.14 5.31
C CYS A 93 14.79 16.29 6.15
N ILE A 94 13.90 16.93 6.89
CA ILE A 94 12.91 16.24 7.73
C ILE A 94 12.02 15.33 6.86
N MET A 95 11.53 15.83 5.72
CA MET A 95 10.68 15.05 4.83
C MET A 95 11.40 13.86 4.20
N THR A 96 12.66 14.03 3.80
CA THR A 96 13.46 12.91 3.28
C THR A 96 13.66 11.83 4.33
N MET A 97 13.98 12.22 5.57
CA MET A 97 14.12 11.27 6.68
C MET A 97 12.79 10.58 6.99
N PHE A 98 11.69 11.31 7.02
CA PHE A 98 10.37 10.76 7.30
C PHE A 98 9.92 9.75 6.25
N VAL A 99 10.05 10.11 4.96
CA VAL A 99 9.70 9.22 3.84
C VAL A 99 10.60 7.97 3.83
N SER A 100 11.88 8.13 4.11
CA SER A 100 12.81 7.00 4.20
C SER A 100 12.45 6.05 5.34
N ALA A 101 12.12 6.58 6.51
CA ALA A 101 11.69 5.79 7.65
C ALA A 101 10.38 5.03 7.36
N LEU A 102 9.40 5.69 6.72
CA LEU A 102 8.15 5.08 6.30
C LEU A 102 8.38 3.95 5.28
N ALA A 103 9.24 4.18 4.30
CA ALA A 103 9.59 3.17 3.29
C ALA A 103 10.27 1.94 3.91
N LEU A 104 11.22 2.14 4.83
CA LEU A 104 11.90 1.05 5.54
C LEU A 104 10.93 0.23 6.41
N THR A 105 10.04 0.89 7.13
CA THR A 105 9.02 0.23 7.97
C THR A 105 8.07 -0.62 7.11
N SER A 106 7.62 -0.08 5.98
CA SER A 106 6.76 -0.80 5.03
C SER A 106 7.49 -1.98 4.40
N LEU A 107 8.76 -1.82 4.04
CA LEU A 107 9.58 -2.88 3.47
C LEU A 107 9.76 -4.06 4.44
N ASP A 108 10.01 -3.80 5.72
CA ASP A 108 10.13 -4.85 6.74
C ASP A 108 8.81 -5.65 6.87
N ALA A 109 7.67 -4.97 6.92
CA ALA A 109 6.36 -5.61 6.99
C ALA A 109 6.08 -6.48 5.74
N VAL A 110 6.33 -5.93 4.54
CA VAL A 110 6.14 -6.65 3.27
C VAL A 110 7.07 -7.85 3.16
N ALA A 111 8.33 -7.73 3.57
CA ALA A 111 9.28 -8.85 3.54
C ALA A 111 8.83 -10.00 4.44
N ARG A 112 8.24 -9.71 5.60
CA ARG A 112 7.68 -10.74 6.50
C ARG A 112 6.48 -11.43 5.88
N ILE A 113 5.53 -10.67 5.34
CA ILE A 113 4.32 -11.21 4.69
C ILE A 113 4.70 -12.07 3.50
N SER A 114 5.55 -11.56 2.60
CA SER A 114 6.00 -12.28 1.41
C SER A 114 6.68 -13.60 1.75
N ARG A 115 7.51 -13.59 2.80
CA ARG A 115 8.14 -14.81 3.31
C ARG A 115 7.08 -15.80 3.81
N MET A 116 6.11 -15.35 4.61
CA MET A 116 5.08 -16.23 5.17
C MET A 116 4.23 -16.81 4.06
N SER A 117 3.74 -16.00 3.13
CA SER A 117 2.97 -16.48 1.98
C SER A 117 3.78 -17.45 1.10
N PHE A 118 5.07 -17.19 0.93
CA PHE A 118 5.94 -18.12 0.19
C PHE A 118 6.11 -19.44 0.92
N GLN A 119 6.26 -19.43 2.25
CA GLN A 119 6.35 -20.64 3.06
C GLN A 119 5.06 -21.45 3.03
N GLU A 120 3.90 -20.78 3.20
CA GLU A 120 2.57 -21.41 3.13
C GLU A 120 2.30 -22.07 1.77
N PHE A 121 2.82 -21.51 0.69
CA PHE A 121 2.67 -22.11 -0.65
C PHE A 121 3.35 -23.48 -0.78
N PHE A 122 4.41 -23.73 0.00
CA PHE A 122 5.15 -25.00 0.03
C PHE A 122 4.89 -25.81 1.30
N GLU A 123 3.88 -25.43 2.11
CA GLU A 123 3.52 -26.17 3.31
C GLU A 123 2.94 -27.55 2.93
N VAL A 124 3.46 -28.58 3.59
CA VAL A 124 3.05 -29.98 3.36
C VAL A 124 1.99 -30.34 4.40
N GLU A 125 0.98 -31.14 4.03
CA GLU A 125 -0.08 -31.56 4.94
C GLU A 125 0.46 -32.27 6.19
N GLU A 126 -0.23 -32.10 7.32
CA GLU A 126 0.12 -32.73 8.60
C GLU A 126 0.21 -34.26 8.45
N GLY A 127 1.43 -34.81 8.56
CA GLY A 127 1.71 -36.25 8.49
C GLY A 127 2.66 -36.68 7.37
N GLU A 128 2.96 -35.81 6.41
CA GLU A 128 3.96 -36.09 5.38
C GLU A 128 5.33 -35.49 5.75
N THR A 129 6.41 -36.26 5.50
CA THR A 129 7.77 -35.72 5.69
C THR A 129 8.14 -34.82 4.51
N PRO A 130 8.47 -33.56 4.75
CA PRO A 130 8.84 -32.65 3.67
C PRO A 130 10.07 -33.14 2.93
N SER A 131 10.06 -33.07 1.61
CA SER A 131 11.24 -33.32 0.76
C SER A 131 12.38 -32.37 1.15
N GLN A 132 13.62 -32.77 0.95
CA GLN A 132 14.79 -31.91 1.23
C GLN A 132 14.69 -30.54 0.54
N LEU A 133 14.18 -30.48 -0.68
CA LEU A 133 13.95 -29.24 -1.41
C LEU A 133 12.91 -28.35 -0.71
N VAL A 134 11.80 -28.92 -0.26
CA VAL A 134 10.76 -28.19 0.47
C VAL A 134 11.31 -27.65 1.79
N SER A 135 12.08 -28.46 2.53
CA SER A 135 12.72 -28.01 3.77
C SER A 135 13.70 -26.85 3.57
N VAL A 136 14.41 -26.81 2.45
CA VAL A 136 15.31 -25.68 2.10
C VAL A 136 14.50 -24.46 1.69
N LEU A 137 13.45 -24.62 0.88
CA LEU A 137 12.61 -23.51 0.42
C LEU A 137 11.78 -22.87 1.57
N THR A 138 11.32 -23.67 2.52
CA THR A 138 10.59 -23.18 3.71
C THR A 138 11.50 -22.62 4.79
N ASN A 139 12.84 -22.72 4.62
CA ASN A 139 13.78 -22.11 5.54
C ASN A 139 13.60 -20.59 5.57
N LYS A 140 13.52 -20.02 6.79
CA LYS A 140 13.28 -18.58 7.03
C LYS A 140 14.18 -17.66 6.21
N TYR A 141 15.45 -17.99 6.09
CA TYR A 141 16.43 -17.13 5.39
C TYR A 141 16.32 -17.29 3.87
N VAL A 142 16.15 -18.51 3.39
CA VAL A 142 16.05 -18.82 1.96
C VAL A 142 14.77 -18.21 1.39
N SER A 143 13.62 -18.42 2.04
CA SER A 143 12.34 -17.86 1.60
C SER A 143 12.34 -16.32 1.60
N THR A 144 12.98 -15.68 2.60
CA THR A 144 13.13 -14.21 2.62
C THR A 144 14.00 -13.73 1.45
N LEU A 145 15.14 -14.39 1.22
CA LEU A 145 16.05 -14.01 0.13
C LEU A 145 15.38 -14.14 -1.25
N ILE A 146 14.66 -15.22 -1.46
CA ILE A 146 13.91 -15.46 -2.71
C ILE A 146 12.83 -14.39 -2.89
N SER A 147 12.03 -14.10 -1.86
CA SER A 147 10.98 -13.09 -1.93
C SER A 147 11.54 -11.70 -2.23
N LEU A 148 12.64 -11.31 -1.57
CA LEU A 148 13.31 -10.03 -1.82
C LEU A 148 13.93 -9.98 -3.22
N PHE A 149 14.49 -11.07 -3.71
CA PHE A 149 15.06 -11.15 -5.06
C PHE A 149 13.98 -10.92 -6.14
N PHE A 150 12.83 -11.57 -6.03
CA PHE A 150 11.72 -11.33 -6.94
C PHE A 150 11.16 -9.91 -6.82
N GLY A 151 11.06 -9.37 -5.60
CA GLY A 151 10.68 -7.98 -5.38
C GLY A 151 11.66 -7.00 -6.05
N TYR A 152 12.96 -7.26 -5.95
CA TYR A 152 13.98 -6.48 -6.62
C TYR A 152 13.87 -6.55 -8.15
N LEU A 153 13.69 -7.74 -8.72
CA LEU A 153 13.49 -7.89 -10.17
C LEU A 153 12.27 -7.09 -10.67
N LEU A 154 11.17 -7.14 -9.93
CA LEU A 154 9.98 -6.36 -10.25
C LEU A 154 10.25 -4.86 -10.18
N SER A 155 11.05 -4.40 -9.23
CA SER A 155 11.40 -2.99 -9.08
C SER A 155 12.22 -2.42 -10.25
N LEU A 156 12.99 -3.26 -10.96
CA LEU A 156 13.77 -2.86 -12.14
C LEU A 156 12.87 -2.38 -13.30
N GLY A 157 11.65 -2.89 -13.38
CA GLY A 157 10.64 -2.45 -14.37
C GLY A 157 10.04 -1.08 -14.11
N GLY A 158 10.38 -0.44 -12.98
CA GLY A 158 9.82 0.84 -12.53
C GLY A 158 8.44 0.68 -11.87
N TYR A 159 8.27 1.34 -10.73
CA TYR A 159 7.05 1.21 -9.92
C TYR A 159 5.78 1.70 -10.65
N VAL A 160 5.91 2.63 -11.58
CA VAL A 160 4.80 3.20 -12.36
C VAL A 160 4.10 2.13 -13.19
N ASN A 161 4.86 1.17 -13.75
CA ASN A 161 4.33 0.08 -14.57
C ASN A 161 3.61 -0.98 -13.72
N ILE A 162 4.04 -1.16 -12.47
CA ILE A 162 3.48 -2.16 -11.55
C ILE A 162 2.28 -1.59 -10.78
N TRP A 163 2.17 -0.27 -10.66
CA TRP A 163 1.14 0.41 -9.86
C TRP A 163 -0.31 0.03 -10.24
N PRO A 164 -0.68 -0.04 -11.54
CA PRO A 164 -2.02 -0.47 -11.93
C PRO A 164 -2.33 -1.92 -11.52
N LEU A 165 -1.34 -2.81 -11.61
CA LEU A 165 -1.46 -4.20 -11.19
C LEU A 165 -1.65 -4.29 -9.67
N PHE A 166 -0.88 -3.54 -8.91
CA PHE A 166 -1.00 -3.43 -7.46
C PHE A 166 -2.38 -2.90 -7.06
N GLY A 167 -2.88 -1.87 -7.74
CA GLY A 167 -4.20 -1.29 -7.48
C GLY A 167 -5.33 -2.30 -7.68
N SER A 168 -5.33 -3.04 -8.78
CA SER A 168 -6.34 -4.05 -9.08
C SER A 168 -6.28 -5.25 -8.11
N ALA A 169 -5.08 -5.73 -7.78
CA ALA A 169 -4.89 -6.79 -6.80
C ALA A 169 -5.38 -6.37 -5.40
N ASN A 170 -5.12 -5.13 -5.00
CA ASN A 170 -5.58 -4.59 -3.73
C ASN A 170 -7.13 -4.47 -3.65
N GLN A 171 -7.78 -4.08 -4.75
CA GLN A 171 -9.24 -4.05 -4.84
C GLN A 171 -9.84 -5.46 -4.72
N LEU A 172 -9.27 -6.44 -5.42
CA LEU A 172 -9.71 -7.84 -5.33
C LEU A 172 -9.56 -8.37 -3.90
N LEU A 173 -8.44 -8.11 -3.26
CA LEU A 173 -8.18 -8.49 -1.88
C LEU A 173 -9.22 -7.88 -0.93
N ALA A 174 -9.54 -6.60 -1.09
CA ALA A 174 -10.55 -5.93 -0.28
C ALA A 174 -11.93 -6.59 -0.45
N ALA A 175 -12.33 -6.95 -1.66
CA ALA A 175 -13.57 -7.67 -1.92
C ALA A 175 -13.60 -9.04 -1.23
N MET A 176 -12.51 -9.81 -1.32
CA MET A 176 -12.39 -11.12 -0.68
C MET A 176 -12.47 -11.04 0.85
N VAL A 177 -11.80 -10.06 1.44
CA VAL A 177 -11.82 -9.84 2.91
C VAL A 177 -13.21 -9.45 3.38
N LEU A 178 -13.92 -8.59 2.66
CA LEU A 178 -15.30 -8.22 3.00
C LEU A 178 -16.25 -9.41 2.92
N ILE A 179 -16.09 -10.29 1.92
CA ILE A 179 -16.85 -11.55 1.83
C ILE A 179 -16.54 -12.44 3.03
N SER A 180 -15.27 -12.63 3.37
CA SER A 180 -14.86 -13.47 4.50
C SER A 180 -15.42 -12.94 5.83
N LEU A 181 -15.40 -11.62 6.04
CA LEU A 181 -16.00 -10.98 7.21
C LEU A 181 -17.51 -11.14 7.26
N ALA A 182 -18.20 -11.03 6.11
CA ALA A 182 -19.64 -11.24 6.05
C ALA A 182 -20.02 -12.68 6.42
N VAL A 183 -19.26 -13.66 5.92
CA VAL A 183 -19.43 -15.08 6.28
C VAL A 183 -19.18 -15.30 7.77
N PHE A 184 -18.08 -14.74 8.31
CA PHE A 184 -17.75 -14.82 9.73
C PHE A 184 -18.86 -14.27 10.62
N LEU A 185 -19.43 -13.11 10.30
CA LEU A 185 -20.53 -12.52 11.07
C LEU A 185 -21.80 -13.39 10.99
N LYS A 186 -22.07 -13.98 9.83
CA LYS A 186 -23.21 -14.89 9.66
C LYS A 186 -23.05 -16.15 10.51
N VAL A 187 -21.87 -16.76 10.51
CA VAL A 187 -21.58 -17.98 11.27
C VAL A 187 -21.62 -17.71 12.78
N THR A 188 -21.12 -16.54 13.21
CA THR A 188 -21.13 -16.14 14.64
C THR A 188 -22.46 -15.56 15.11
N GLY A 189 -23.50 -15.52 14.26
CA GLY A 189 -24.84 -15.02 14.60
C GLY A 189 -24.92 -13.51 14.84
N ARG A 190 -23.88 -12.77 14.48
CA ARG A 190 -23.82 -11.30 14.63
C ARG A 190 -24.49 -10.61 13.44
N LYS A 191 -25.31 -9.59 13.73
CA LYS A 191 -25.95 -8.78 12.68
C LYS A 191 -24.94 -7.78 12.11
N GLY A 192 -24.48 -8.01 10.88
CA GLY A 192 -23.50 -7.16 10.16
C GLY A 192 -24.04 -6.53 8.87
N PHE A 193 -25.31 -6.05 8.88
CA PHE A 193 -25.92 -5.48 7.67
C PHE A 193 -25.05 -4.37 7.00
N MET A 194 -24.37 -3.56 7.80
CA MET A 194 -23.50 -2.49 7.31
C MET A 194 -22.32 -2.99 6.45
N LEU A 195 -21.91 -4.25 6.57
CA LEU A 195 -20.83 -4.84 5.77
C LEU A 195 -21.27 -5.23 4.35
N TYR A 196 -22.56 -5.55 4.16
CA TYR A 196 -23.05 -6.00 2.85
C TYR A 196 -23.01 -4.88 1.80
N VAL A 197 -23.28 -3.64 2.19
CA VAL A 197 -23.28 -2.50 1.26
C VAL A 197 -21.87 -2.25 0.70
N PRO A 198 -20.82 -2.04 1.51
CA PRO A 198 -19.47 -1.88 0.97
C PRO A 198 -18.96 -3.14 0.25
N MET A 199 -19.36 -4.35 0.68
CA MET A 199 -19.00 -5.60 0.01
C MET A 199 -19.52 -5.64 -1.44
N VAL A 200 -20.82 -5.38 -1.63
CA VAL A 200 -21.41 -5.38 -2.96
C VAL A 200 -20.81 -4.27 -3.83
N LEU A 201 -20.64 -3.08 -3.26
CA LEU A 201 -20.03 -1.95 -3.96
C LEU A 201 -18.61 -2.29 -4.42
N MET A 202 -17.77 -2.80 -3.53
CA MET A 202 -16.39 -3.19 -3.87
C MET A 202 -16.34 -4.32 -4.89
N PHE A 203 -17.23 -5.28 -4.79
CA PHE A 203 -17.34 -6.35 -5.78
C PHE A 203 -17.67 -5.82 -7.17
N VAL A 204 -18.68 -4.96 -7.28
CA VAL A 204 -19.08 -4.33 -8.55
C VAL A 204 -17.94 -3.49 -9.13
N VAL A 205 -17.29 -2.66 -8.31
CA VAL A 205 -16.16 -1.84 -8.75
C VAL A 205 -15.01 -2.70 -9.24
N THR A 206 -14.67 -3.77 -8.52
CA THR A 206 -13.58 -4.69 -8.89
C THR A 206 -13.90 -5.42 -10.20
N MET A 207 -15.13 -5.92 -10.37
CA MET A 207 -15.55 -6.57 -11.60
C MET A 207 -15.54 -5.62 -12.79
N THR A 208 -16.02 -4.40 -12.59
CA THR A 208 -16.00 -3.36 -13.65
C THR A 208 -14.56 -3.01 -14.06
N ALA A 209 -13.68 -2.83 -13.10
CA ALA A 209 -12.26 -2.56 -13.36
C ALA A 209 -11.58 -3.71 -14.11
N LEU A 210 -11.88 -4.96 -13.74
CA LEU A 210 -11.36 -6.15 -14.41
C LEU A 210 -11.84 -6.24 -15.87
N VAL A 211 -13.12 -6.02 -16.10
CA VAL A 211 -13.71 -6.02 -17.46
C VAL A 211 -13.07 -4.92 -18.31
N GLN A 212 -12.91 -3.72 -17.76
CA GLN A 212 -12.25 -2.61 -18.47
C GLN A 212 -10.79 -2.93 -18.80
N ALA A 213 -10.04 -3.55 -17.88
CA ALA A 213 -8.67 -3.95 -18.11
C ALA A 213 -8.57 -5.00 -19.23
N ILE A 214 -9.40 -6.03 -19.19
CA ILE A 214 -9.48 -7.06 -20.25
C ILE A 214 -9.84 -6.42 -21.59
N TYR A 215 -10.87 -5.58 -21.62
CA TYR A 215 -11.28 -4.88 -22.83
C TYR A 215 -10.15 -4.01 -23.40
N GLY A 216 -9.42 -3.26 -22.55
CA GLY A 216 -8.28 -2.45 -22.96
C GLY A 216 -7.14 -3.27 -23.54
N ILE A 217 -6.85 -4.45 -22.98
CA ILE A 217 -5.82 -5.36 -23.50
C ILE A 217 -6.28 -5.96 -24.85
N CYS A 218 -7.53 -6.41 -24.95
CA CYS A 218 -8.09 -6.93 -26.19
C CYS A 218 -8.05 -5.87 -27.31
N MET A 219 -8.44 -4.64 -27.01
CA MET A 219 -8.39 -3.55 -28.00
C MET A 219 -6.97 -3.27 -28.47
N LYS A 220 -5.98 -3.27 -27.57
CA LYS A 220 -4.58 -3.11 -27.97
C LYS A 220 -4.09 -4.25 -28.85
N LEU A 221 -4.41 -5.49 -28.51
CA LEU A 221 -3.96 -6.66 -29.26
C LEU A 221 -4.63 -6.84 -30.62
N PHE A 222 -5.94 -6.58 -30.71
CA PHE A 222 -6.72 -6.92 -31.90
C PHE A 222 -7.06 -5.72 -32.81
N VAL A 223 -7.09 -4.50 -32.28
CA VAL A 223 -7.52 -3.32 -33.05
C VAL A 223 -6.37 -2.39 -33.36
N THR A 224 -5.42 -2.17 -32.44
CA THR A 224 -4.28 -1.24 -32.66
C THR A 224 -3.01 -1.93 -33.11
N GLY A 225 -2.98 -3.27 -33.16
CA GLY A 225 -1.87 -3.99 -33.80
C GLY A 225 -0.51 -3.78 -33.16
N GLY A 226 -0.40 -3.92 -31.82
CA GLY A 226 0.87 -3.96 -31.11
C GLY A 226 1.60 -2.63 -31.02
#